data_e77c9039bad35ca221c81076b25785b5
#
_entry.id   e77c9039bad35ca221c81076b25785b5
#
_cell.length_a   1.000
_cell.length_b   1.000
_cell.length_c   1.000
_cell.angle_alpha   90.00
_cell.angle_beta   90.00
_cell.angle_gamma   90.00
#
_symmetry.space_group_name_H-M   'P 1'
#
loop_
_entity.id
_entity.type
_entity.pdbx_description
1 polymer ?
#
loop_
_entity_poly.entity_id
_entity_poly.type
_entity_poly.pdbx_seq_one_letter_code
_entity_poly.pdbx_strand_id
1 'polypeptide(L)'
;MIEVCKGTNLSVFLQKIKQKEEMENKKPIVLNNLEEWDFTDYIDSLIQKEEAVDLEFKVAKDGLPNSLWDTYSSFANTDGGVIVLGVKEHKQQFIIEGLTKEQISQYKKDFWNQINNPDCVNENLLSDNDLYEGRYKERNLLLIYVPRANRGQRPIYRTRNPFGGHTFKRNHEGDYKCTDAEVRRMIADSDESHPRDSRILPNYSMEDIDKETLIQYRPVSYTHLTLPTT
;
A
#
# COMPACT_ATOMS: atom_id res chain seq x y z
N MET A 1 35.05 -20.08 -32.52
CA MET A 1 34.14 -21.18 -32.16
C MET A 1 33.32 -20.64 -31.00
N ILE A 2 32.12 -20.11 -31.29
CA ILE A 2 31.26 -19.46 -30.33
C ILE A 2 30.30 -20.53 -29.84
N GLU A 3 30.43 -20.94 -28.58
CA GLU A 3 29.46 -21.85 -27.95
C GLU A 3 28.12 -21.13 -27.75
N VAL A 4 27.14 -21.63 -28.49
CA VAL A 4 25.73 -21.23 -28.36
C VAL A 4 25.20 -21.85 -27.07
N CYS A 5 25.04 -21.06 -26.02
CA CYS A 5 24.31 -21.46 -24.82
C CYS A 5 22.86 -21.83 -25.18
N LYS A 6 22.54 -23.09 -24.94
CA LYS A 6 21.26 -23.75 -25.17
C LYS A 6 20.08 -22.99 -24.54
N GLY A 7 19.11 -22.75 -25.36
CA GLY A 7 17.76 -22.27 -25.17
C GLY A 7 17.13 -22.33 -23.79
N THR A 8 17.21 -21.23 -23.08
CA THR A 8 16.20 -20.88 -22.10
C THR A 8 14.98 -20.45 -22.93
N ASN A 9 13.90 -21.21 -22.82
CA ASN A 9 12.71 -21.05 -23.62
C ASN A 9 12.21 -19.60 -23.54
N LEU A 10 12.32 -18.86 -24.66
CA LEU A 10 11.93 -17.45 -24.74
C LEU A 10 10.51 -17.21 -24.22
N SER A 11 9.64 -18.20 -24.36
CA SER A 11 8.28 -18.17 -23.84
C SER A 11 8.23 -18.12 -22.30
N VAL A 12 9.11 -18.85 -21.62
CA VAL A 12 9.22 -18.86 -20.14
C VAL A 12 9.82 -17.54 -19.65
N PHE A 13 10.79 -16.98 -20.40
CA PHE A 13 11.36 -15.68 -20.08
C PHE A 13 10.36 -14.55 -20.30
N LEU A 14 9.61 -14.56 -21.39
CA LEU A 14 8.53 -13.60 -21.66
C LEU A 14 7.36 -13.75 -20.70
N GLN A 15 7.05 -14.98 -20.25
CA GLN A 15 6.06 -15.25 -19.23
C GLN A 15 6.50 -14.67 -17.87
N LYS A 16 7.78 -14.82 -17.50
CA LYS A 16 8.34 -14.22 -16.29
C LYS A 16 8.39 -12.68 -16.36
N ILE A 17 8.68 -12.11 -17.54
CA ILE A 17 8.63 -10.64 -17.72
C ILE A 17 7.18 -10.15 -17.65
N LYS A 18 6.24 -10.82 -18.31
CA LYS A 18 4.81 -10.50 -18.18
C LYS A 18 4.30 -10.63 -16.76
N GLN A 19 4.70 -11.68 -16.05
CA GLN A 19 4.38 -11.84 -14.63
C GLN A 19 5.01 -10.73 -13.78
N LYS A 20 6.22 -10.28 -14.10
CA LYS A 20 6.90 -9.19 -13.39
C LYS A 20 6.26 -7.83 -13.68
N GLU A 21 5.92 -7.53 -14.94
CA GLU A 21 5.17 -6.33 -15.33
C GLU A 21 3.72 -6.34 -14.79
N GLU A 22 3.10 -7.52 -14.73
CA GLU A 22 1.81 -7.70 -14.09
C GLU A 22 1.90 -7.59 -12.56
N MET A 23 3.01 -7.91 -11.91
CA MET A 23 3.24 -7.70 -10.49
C MET A 23 3.54 -6.22 -10.15
N GLU A 24 4.16 -5.46 -11.07
CA GLU A 24 4.39 -4.02 -10.88
C GLU A 24 3.13 -3.16 -11.10
N ASN A 25 2.10 -3.69 -11.80
CA ASN A 25 0.88 -2.95 -12.15
C ASN A 25 -0.39 -3.53 -11.52
N LYS A 26 -0.31 -4.56 -10.68
CA LYS A 26 -1.49 -5.15 -10.02
C LYS A 26 -1.71 -4.51 -8.65
N LYS A 27 -2.98 -4.07 -8.45
CA LYS A 27 -3.64 -4.10 -7.14
C LYS A 27 -3.12 -5.34 -6.40
N PRO A 28 -2.79 -5.22 -5.11
CA PRO A 28 -2.29 -6.34 -4.35
C PRO A 28 -3.16 -7.55 -4.60
N ILE A 29 -2.52 -8.68 -4.71
CA ILE A 29 -3.15 -9.99 -4.85
C ILE A 29 -4.39 -9.98 -3.96
N VAL A 30 -5.56 -10.26 -4.56
CA VAL A 30 -6.80 -10.45 -3.81
C VAL A 30 -6.52 -11.65 -2.91
N LEU A 31 -6.23 -11.39 -1.65
CA LEU A 31 -5.74 -12.37 -0.68
C LEU A 31 -6.66 -13.58 -0.51
N ASN A 32 -7.94 -13.43 -0.91
CA ASN A 32 -8.98 -14.45 -0.74
C ASN A 32 -8.85 -15.71 -1.62
N ASN A 33 -7.98 -15.73 -2.63
CA ASN A 33 -7.81 -16.84 -3.54
C ASN A 33 -6.40 -17.45 -3.50
N LEU A 34 -5.60 -17.14 -2.46
CA LEU A 34 -4.29 -17.74 -2.30
C LEU A 34 -4.44 -19.15 -1.74
N GLU A 35 -4.02 -20.16 -2.50
CA GLU A 35 -3.81 -21.50 -1.98
C GLU A 35 -2.62 -21.50 -1.00
N GLU A 36 -2.51 -22.52 -0.12
CA GLU A 36 -1.50 -22.55 0.96
C GLU A 36 -0.05 -22.42 0.44
N TRP A 37 0.23 -22.96 -0.74
CA TRP A 37 1.55 -22.85 -1.38
C TRP A 37 1.82 -21.44 -1.93
N ASP A 38 0.84 -20.76 -2.51
CA ASP A 38 0.92 -19.39 -2.98
C ASP A 38 1.19 -18.43 -1.83
N PHE A 39 0.61 -18.70 -0.66
CA PHE A 39 0.84 -17.93 0.55
C PHE A 39 2.27 -18.04 1.03
N THR A 40 2.86 -19.25 1.00
CA THR A 40 4.26 -19.46 1.39
C THR A 40 5.20 -18.70 0.47
N ASP A 41 5.02 -18.83 -0.84
CA ASP A 41 5.83 -18.12 -1.84
C ASP A 41 5.67 -16.60 -1.71
N TYR A 42 4.46 -16.13 -1.40
CA TYR A 42 4.20 -14.73 -1.14
C TYR A 42 4.97 -14.21 0.09
N ILE A 43 4.89 -14.90 1.21
CA ILE A 43 5.63 -14.54 2.43
C ILE A 43 7.15 -14.61 2.19
N ASP A 44 7.66 -15.64 1.51
CA ASP A 44 9.08 -15.71 1.15
C ASP A 44 9.50 -14.54 0.26
N SER A 45 8.66 -14.11 -0.66
CA SER A 45 8.90 -12.94 -1.49
C SER A 45 8.93 -11.64 -0.69
N LEU A 46 8.08 -11.52 0.33
CA LEU A 46 8.06 -10.36 1.24
C LEU A 46 9.32 -10.31 2.12
N ILE A 47 9.73 -11.47 2.66
CA ILE A 47 10.93 -11.59 3.50
C ILE A 47 12.21 -11.30 2.69
N GLN A 48 12.24 -11.65 1.40
CA GLN A 48 13.37 -11.38 0.50
C GLN A 48 13.47 -9.92 0.06
N LYS A 49 12.38 -9.17 0.13
CA LYS A 49 12.38 -7.73 -0.10
C LYS A 49 12.86 -7.03 1.17
N GLU A 50 14.15 -7.07 1.46
CA GLU A 50 14.78 -6.54 2.70
C GLU A 50 14.42 -5.08 3.04
N GLU A 51 13.82 -4.32 2.13
CA GLU A 51 13.46 -2.89 2.29
C GLU A 51 12.11 -2.57 1.61
N ALA A 52 11.05 -3.31 1.92
CA ALA A 52 9.74 -2.97 1.36
C ALA A 52 9.10 -1.82 2.14
N VAL A 53 9.01 -0.67 1.49
CA VAL A 53 8.27 0.51 1.99
C VAL A 53 6.81 0.19 2.35
N ASP A 54 6.27 -0.85 1.73
CA ASP A 54 4.89 -1.31 1.81
C ASP A 54 4.69 -2.57 2.69
N LEU A 55 5.68 -2.90 3.54
CA LEU A 55 5.62 -4.09 4.40
C LEU A 55 5.96 -3.76 5.84
N GLU A 56 5.23 -4.34 6.78
CA GLU A 56 5.49 -4.23 8.21
C GLU A 56 5.25 -5.55 8.91
N PHE A 57 6.23 -6.02 9.69
CA PHE A 57 6.11 -7.19 10.54
C PHE A 57 5.85 -6.80 11.98
N LYS A 58 4.87 -7.43 12.63
CA LYS A 58 4.55 -7.17 14.03
C LYS A 58 4.40 -8.44 14.84
N VAL A 59 4.98 -8.41 16.03
CA VAL A 59 4.71 -9.42 17.05
C VAL A 59 3.35 -9.10 17.69
N ALA A 60 2.50 -10.09 17.79
CA ALA A 60 1.18 -9.97 18.41
C ALA A 60 1.01 -11.06 19.48
N LYS A 61 1.86 -11.06 20.54
CA LYS A 61 1.79 -12.07 21.62
C LYS A 61 0.59 -11.85 22.53
N ASP A 62 0.41 -10.60 22.95
CA ASP A 62 -0.51 -10.23 24.02
C ASP A 62 -1.70 -9.37 23.50
N GLY A 63 -2.00 -9.46 22.22
CA GLY A 63 -3.04 -8.69 21.54
C GLY A 63 -2.53 -7.91 20.36
N LEU A 64 -3.41 -7.10 19.75
CA LEU A 64 -3.02 -6.22 18.65
C LEU A 64 -2.11 -5.10 19.19
N PRO A 65 -0.90 -4.93 18.62
CA PRO A 65 0.00 -3.89 19.09
C PRO A 65 -0.57 -2.50 18.76
N ASN A 66 -0.47 -1.58 19.71
CA ASN A 66 -1.00 -0.22 19.52
C ASN A 66 -0.36 0.53 18.34
N SER A 67 0.90 0.19 18.02
CA SER A 67 1.61 0.72 16.84
C SER A 67 1.04 0.23 15.50
N LEU A 68 0.14 -0.74 15.49
CA LEU A 68 -0.55 -1.18 14.28
C LEU A 68 -1.33 -0.03 13.64
N TRP A 69 -1.92 0.83 14.46
CA TRP A 69 -2.72 1.96 13.98
C TRP A 69 -1.87 3.13 13.46
N ASP A 70 -0.63 3.26 13.94
CA ASP A 70 0.34 4.20 13.35
C ASP A 70 0.70 3.75 11.93
N THR A 71 0.98 2.45 11.75
CA THR A 71 1.25 1.84 10.45
C THR A 71 0.02 1.89 9.52
N TYR A 72 -1.18 1.64 10.05
CA TYR A 72 -2.41 1.77 9.28
C TYR A 72 -2.56 3.19 8.69
N SER A 73 -2.44 4.21 9.53
CA SER A 73 -2.46 5.62 9.10
C SER A 73 -1.37 5.91 8.08
N SER A 74 -0.17 5.41 8.33
CA SER A 74 1.01 5.61 7.50
C SER A 74 0.83 5.02 6.09
N PHE A 75 0.43 3.76 5.99
CA PHE A 75 0.16 3.07 4.73
C PHE A 75 -0.98 3.73 3.96
N ALA A 76 -2.10 4.01 4.63
CA ALA A 76 -3.26 4.64 4.01
C ALA A 76 -2.95 6.02 3.41
N ASN A 77 -2.10 6.81 4.06
CA ASN A 77 -1.72 8.14 3.60
C ASN A 77 -0.62 8.12 2.51
N THR A 78 0.07 6.99 2.31
CA THR A 78 1.17 6.88 1.34
C THR A 78 0.74 6.02 0.15
N ASP A 79 1.24 4.82 0.03
CA ASP A 79 0.99 3.96 -1.14
C ASP A 79 0.23 2.67 -0.80
N GLY A 80 -0.24 2.54 0.43
CA GLY A 80 -0.79 1.31 0.97
C GLY A 80 0.31 0.37 1.46
N GLY A 81 -0.07 -0.84 1.89
CA GLY A 81 0.90 -1.84 2.33
C GLY A 81 0.28 -3.05 3.00
N VAL A 82 1.13 -3.96 3.45
CA VAL A 82 0.75 -5.19 4.13
C VAL A 82 1.35 -5.22 5.53
N ILE A 83 0.52 -5.47 6.52
CA ILE A 83 0.95 -5.73 7.90
C ILE A 83 0.84 -7.22 8.16
N VAL A 84 1.93 -7.84 8.60
CA VAL A 84 1.98 -9.27 8.92
C VAL A 84 2.13 -9.46 10.42
N LEU A 85 1.14 -10.10 11.04
CA LEU A 85 1.15 -10.41 12.48
C LEU A 85 1.64 -11.84 12.71
N GLY A 86 2.43 -12.01 13.77
CA GLY A 86 3.05 -13.29 14.14
C GLY A 86 4.52 -13.42 13.71
N VAL A 87 5.12 -12.33 13.23
CA VAL A 87 6.53 -12.27 12.86
C VAL A 87 7.25 -11.27 13.73
N LYS A 88 8.42 -11.66 14.25
CA LYS A 88 9.30 -10.80 15.02
C LYS A 88 10.51 -10.44 14.18
N GLU A 89 10.76 -9.16 14.04
CA GLU A 89 12.03 -8.67 13.53
C GLU A 89 13.06 -8.56 14.65
N HIS A 90 14.23 -9.12 14.44
CA HIS A 90 15.36 -9.00 15.35
C HIS A 90 16.68 -8.96 14.58
N LYS A 91 17.40 -7.83 14.63
CA LYS A 91 18.71 -7.63 13.97
C LYS A 91 18.69 -8.03 12.49
N GLN A 92 17.73 -7.52 11.71
CA GLN A 92 17.54 -7.84 10.29
C GLN A 92 17.24 -9.32 10.00
N GLN A 93 16.82 -10.07 11.00
CA GLN A 93 16.34 -11.43 10.86
C GLN A 93 14.86 -11.51 11.23
N PHE A 94 14.09 -12.23 10.42
CA PHE A 94 12.67 -12.44 10.67
C PHE A 94 12.45 -13.79 11.36
N ILE A 95 11.92 -13.75 12.56
CA ILE A 95 11.61 -14.94 13.36
C ILE A 95 10.09 -15.14 13.29
N ILE A 96 9.68 -16.26 12.70
CA ILE A 96 8.28 -16.61 12.60
C ILE A 96 7.83 -17.23 13.92
N GLU A 97 7.21 -16.43 14.77
CA GLU A 97 6.66 -16.92 16.05
C GLU A 97 5.30 -17.61 15.80
N GLY A 98 4.52 -17.11 14.85
CA GLY A 98 3.19 -17.60 14.52
C GLY A 98 2.13 -17.22 15.55
N LEU A 99 0.89 -17.53 15.22
CA LEU A 99 -0.30 -17.28 16.05
C LEU A 99 -1.08 -18.60 16.22
N THR A 100 -1.75 -18.77 17.36
CA THR A 100 -2.74 -19.85 17.52
C THR A 100 -4.05 -19.48 16.80
N LYS A 101 -4.89 -20.47 16.53
CA LYS A 101 -6.19 -20.22 15.90
C LYS A 101 -7.10 -19.36 16.79
N GLU A 102 -7.01 -19.55 18.09
CA GLU A 102 -7.73 -18.77 19.09
C GLU A 102 -7.29 -17.30 19.07
N GLN A 103 -5.98 -17.05 19.00
CA GLN A 103 -5.43 -15.70 18.89
C GLN A 103 -5.88 -15.03 17.59
N ILE A 104 -5.85 -15.73 16.46
CA ILE A 104 -6.30 -15.17 15.18
C ILE A 104 -7.77 -14.79 15.24
N SER A 105 -8.62 -15.66 15.76
CA SER A 105 -10.05 -15.39 15.91
C SER A 105 -10.31 -14.17 16.79
N GLN A 106 -9.59 -14.08 17.93
CA GLN A 106 -9.70 -12.93 18.83
C GLN A 106 -9.17 -11.64 18.16
N TYR A 107 -8.02 -11.70 17.48
CA TYR A 107 -7.41 -10.52 16.84
C TYR A 107 -8.24 -10.00 15.68
N LYS A 108 -8.87 -10.86 14.88
CA LYS A 108 -9.82 -10.44 13.86
C LYS A 108 -10.98 -9.66 14.49
N LYS A 109 -11.56 -10.18 15.57
CA LYS A 109 -12.64 -9.49 16.29
C LYS A 109 -12.20 -8.16 16.87
N ASP A 110 -11.04 -8.14 17.53
CA ASP A 110 -10.49 -6.91 18.14
C ASP A 110 -10.13 -5.88 17.07
N PHE A 111 -9.59 -6.31 15.94
CA PHE A 111 -9.26 -5.45 14.81
C PHE A 111 -10.52 -4.74 14.27
N TRP A 112 -11.58 -5.51 13.97
CA TRP A 112 -12.83 -4.93 13.47
C TRP A 112 -13.51 -4.01 14.48
N ASN A 113 -13.43 -4.32 15.77
CA ASN A 113 -13.93 -3.44 16.82
C ASN A 113 -13.14 -2.12 16.89
N GLN A 114 -11.82 -2.19 16.75
CA GLN A 114 -10.96 -1.02 16.87
C GLN A 114 -10.97 -0.15 15.62
N ILE A 115 -10.94 -0.73 14.41
CA ILE A 115 -10.93 0.04 13.17
C ILE A 115 -12.23 0.83 12.96
N ASN A 116 -13.34 0.31 13.49
CA ASN A 116 -14.64 0.99 13.45
C ASN A 116 -14.87 1.92 14.65
N ASN A 117 -13.86 2.09 15.51
CA ASN A 117 -13.92 3.02 16.64
C ASN A 117 -13.24 4.35 16.25
N PRO A 118 -13.99 5.48 16.19
CA PRO A 118 -13.43 6.80 15.85
C PRO A 118 -12.37 7.30 16.84
N ASP A 119 -12.28 6.74 18.03
CA ASP A 119 -11.22 7.05 18.99
C ASP A 119 -9.92 6.30 18.67
N CYS A 120 -9.95 5.33 17.76
CA CYS A 120 -8.79 4.60 17.27
C CYS A 120 -8.29 5.16 15.96
N VAL A 121 -9.14 5.16 14.92
CA VAL A 121 -8.88 5.75 13.60
C VAL A 121 -10.14 6.45 13.08
N ASN A 122 -9.95 7.48 12.26
CA ASN A 122 -11.06 8.28 11.74
C ASN A 122 -11.90 7.58 10.68
N GLU A 123 -11.32 6.65 9.93
CA GLU A 123 -12.00 5.99 8.80
C GLU A 123 -11.48 4.56 8.60
N ASN A 124 -12.41 3.65 8.35
CA ASN A 124 -12.15 2.28 7.97
C ASN A 124 -12.12 2.16 6.44
N LEU A 125 -10.96 1.84 5.87
CA LEU A 125 -10.77 1.64 4.43
C LEU A 125 -10.87 0.17 4.01
N LEU A 126 -10.96 -0.76 4.97
CA LEU A 126 -10.86 -2.19 4.73
C LEU A 126 -12.23 -2.85 4.57
N SER A 127 -12.24 -3.89 3.79
CA SER A 127 -13.30 -4.89 3.67
C SER A 127 -12.88 -6.22 4.31
N ASP A 128 -13.82 -7.14 4.47
CA ASP A 128 -13.54 -8.48 5.02
C ASP A 128 -12.44 -9.23 4.24
N ASN A 129 -12.28 -8.89 2.96
CA ASN A 129 -11.31 -9.49 2.05
C ASN A 129 -9.87 -8.98 2.26
N ASP A 130 -9.68 -7.96 3.09
CA ASP A 130 -8.38 -7.37 3.35
C ASP A 130 -7.68 -7.95 4.59
N LEU A 131 -8.38 -8.83 5.34
CA LEU A 131 -7.82 -9.63 6.42
C LEU A 131 -7.69 -11.09 5.99
N TYR A 132 -6.48 -11.56 5.84
CA TYR A 132 -6.18 -12.92 5.40
C TYR A 132 -5.40 -13.70 6.46
N GLU A 133 -5.88 -14.92 6.74
CA GLU A 133 -5.16 -15.87 7.60
C GLU A 133 -4.54 -16.95 6.71
N GLY A 134 -3.25 -17.16 6.87
CA GLY A 134 -2.52 -18.15 6.10
C GLY A 134 -1.53 -18.93 6.93
N ARG A 135 -1.07 -20.06 6.39
CA ARG A 135 -0.09 -20.92 7.03
C ARG A 135 1.25 -20.81 6.33
N TYR A 136 2.27 -20.46 7.10
CA TYR A 136 3.64 -20.38 6.64
C TYR A 136 4.55 -21.24 7.51
N LYS A 137 5.23 -22.24 6.92
CA LYS A 137 6.17 -23.15 7.62
C LYS A 137 5.60 -23.66 8.97
N GLU A 138 4.42 -24.29 8.90
CA GLU A 138 3.70 -24.84 10.07
C GLU A 138 3.23 -23.80 11.11
N ARG A 139 3.33 -22.50 10.82
CA ARG A 139 2.88 -21.41 11.69
C ARG A 139 1.74 -20.63 11.00
N ASN A 140 0.71 -20.29 11.74
CA ASN A 140 -0.34 -19.43 11.20
C ASN A 140 0.07 -17.96 11.36
N LEU A 141 -0.23 -17.16 10.35
CA LEU A 141 0.00 -15.72 10.32
C LEU A 141 -1.33 -15.02 9.99
N LEU A 142 -1.47 -13.77 10.40
CA LEU A 142 -2.57 -12.91 10.01
C LEU A 142 -2.02 -11.73 9.21
N LEU A 143 -2.47 -11.59 7.97
CA LEU A 143 -2.13 -10.49 7.09
C LEU A 143 -3.26 -9.48 7.03
N ILE A 144 -2.90 -8.21 7.05
CA ILE A 144 -3.81 -7.09 6.93
C ILE A 144 -3.32 -6.24 5.76
N TYR A 145 -4.10 -6.21 4.67
CA TYR A 145 -3.83 -5.32 3.56
C TYR A 145 -4.46 -3.96 3.83
N VAL A 146 -3.66 -2.91 3.81
CA VAL A 146 -4.11 -1.54 3.96
C VAL A 146 -4.04 -0.85 2.61
N PRO A 147 -5.17 -0.52 1.98
CA PRO A 147 -5.17 0.19 0.71
C PRO A 147 -4.74 1.65 0.91
N ARG A 148 -4.19 2.24 -0.14
CA ARG A 148 -3.99 3.70 -0.18
C ARG A 148 -5.35 4.39 -0.16
N ALA A 149 -5.53 5.35 0.74
CA ALA A 149 -6.72 6.18 0.80
C ALA A 149 -6.84 7.06 -0.44
N ASN A 150 -8.05 7.21 -0.95
CA ASN A 150 -8.37 8.14 -2.01
C ASN A 150 -8.10 9.59 -1.57
N ARG A 151 -7.99 10.50 -2.55
CA ARG A 151 -7.72 11.92 -2.26
C ARG A 151 -8.73 12.51 -1.28
N GLY A 152 -10.02 12.24 -1.47
CA GLY A 152 -11.09 12.76 -0.61
C GLY A 152 -11.14 12.16 0.79
N GLN A 153 -10.49 11.00 1.01
CA GLN A 153 -10.46 10.32 2.31
C GLN A 153 -9.26 10.74 3.18
N ARG A 154 -8.22 11.33 2.58
CA ARG A 154 -7.02 11.74 3.31
C ARG A 154 -7.22 13.09 4.00
N PRO A 155 -6.67 13.26 5.21
CA PRO A 155 -5.75 12.36 5.92
C PRO A 155 -6.47 11.25 6.69
N ILE A 156 -5.86 10.06 6.72
CA ILE A 156 -6.20 9.01 7.68
C ILE A 156 -5.37 9.23 8.93
N TYR A 157 -6.02 9.31 10.09
CA TYR A 157 -5.35 9.65 11.34
C TYR A 157 -5.92 8.88 12.53
N ARG A 158 -5.13 8.83 13.58
CA ARG A 158 -5.54 8.26 14.86
C ARG A 158 -6.33 9.26 15.68
N THR A 159 -7.19 8.75 16.53
CA THR A 159 -8.03 9.56 17.43
C THR A 159 -9.01 10.45 16.65
N ARG A 160 -9.53 11.49 17.30
CA ARG A 160 -10.50 12.42 16.69
C ARG A 160 -9.87 13.71 16.15
N ASN A 161 -8.55 13.83 16.24
CA ASN A 161 -7.84 15.04 15.82
C ASN A 161 -6.68 14.69 14.88
N PRO A 162 -6.67 15.19 13.65
CA PRO A 162 -5.58 14.88 12.70
C PRO A 162 -4.25 15.57 13.04
N PHE A 163 -4.28 16.62 13.88
CA PHE A 163 -3.11 17.42 14.23
C PHE A 163 -2.38 16.88 15.47
N GLY A 164 -1.22 17.45 15.79
CA GLY A 164 -0.48 17.09 16.98
C GLY A 164 0.23 15.74 16.91
N GLY A 165 0.51 15.24 15.68
CA GLY A 165 1.23 13.99 15.48
C GLY A 165 0.35 12.73 15.53
N HIS A 166 -0.94 12.86 15.22
CA HIS A 166 -1.87 11.75 15.10
C HIS A 166 -2.05 11.24 13.66
N THR A 167 -1.49 11.95 12.68
CA THR A 167 -1.42 11.55 11.27
C THR A 167 -0.01 11.06 10.95
N PHE A 168 0.10 9.91 10.28
CA PHE A 168 1.37 9.30 9.94
C PHE A 168 1.53 9.17 8.43
N LYS A 169 2.80 9.12 7.99
CA LYS A 169 3.22 8.84 6.62
C LYS A 169 4.33 7.82 6.61
N ARG A 170 4.40 6.99 5.59
CA ARG A 170 5.49 6.06 5.37
C ARG A 170 6.63 6.76 4.64
N ASN A 171 7.84 6.59 5.13
CA ASN A 171 9.05 6.98 4.44
C ASN A 171 10.11 5.91 4.71
N HIS A 172 10.59 5.26 3.66
CA HIS A 172 11.36 4.01 3.81
C HIS A 172 10.61 3.01 4.71
N GLU A 173 11.26 2.43 5.67
CA GLU A 173 10.70 1.43 6.60
C GLU A 173 9.99 2.04 7.82
N GLY A 174 9.98 3.37 7.94
CA GLY A 174 9.51 4.04 9.16
C GLY A 174 8.14 4.71 9.02
N ASP A 175 7.37 4.66 10.12
CA ASP A 175 6.14 5.42 10.30
C ASP A 175 6.45 6.76 10.95
N TYR A 176 6.35 7.84 10.19
CA TYR A 176 6.69 9.18 10.64
C TYR A 176 5.45 10.03 10.84
N LYS A 177 5.44 10.79 11.91
CA LYS A 177 4.38 11.77 12.18
C LYS A 177 4.40 12.86 11.12
N CYS A 178 3.25 13.15 10.54
CA CYS A 178 3.08 14.32 9.69
C CYS A 178 3.15 15.60 10.50
N THR A 179 3.74 16.62 9.92
CA THR A 179 3.66 17.98 10.45
C THR A 179 2.26 18.55 10.26
N ASP A 180 1.86 19.50 11.10
CA ASP A 180 0.56 20.16 10.96
C ASP A 180 0.39 20.84 9.58
N ALA A 181 1.49 21.29 8.96
CA ALA A 181 1.47 21.86 7.62
C ALA A 181 1.15 20.81 6.56
N GLU A 182 1.68 19.59 6.67
CA GLU A 182 1.36 18.48 5.78
C GLU A 182 -0.10 18.06 5.94
N VAL A 183 -0.57 17.95 7.18
CA VAL A 183 -1.98 17.63 7.47
C VAL A 183 -2.93 18.67 6.87
N ARG A 184 -2.64 19.97 7.01
CA ARG A 184 -3.44 21.04 6.38
C ARG A 184 -3.46 20.92 4.86
N ARG A 185 -2.35 20.52 4.23
CA ARG A 185 -2.29 20.27 2.78
C ARG A 185 -3.18 19.09 2.38
N MET A 186 -3.12 17.97 3.12
CA MET A 186 -3.99 16.81 2.85
C MET A 186 -5.46 17.18 2.95
N ILE A 187 -5.86 17.91 4.00
CA ILE A 187 -7.24 18.40 4.17
C ILE A 187 -7.65 19.33 3.03
N ALA A 188 -6.79 20.27 2.65
CA ALA A 188 -7.07 21.17 1.54
C ALA A 188 -7.12 20.45 0.18
N ASP A 189 -6.39 19.35 0.03
CA ASP A 189 -6.41 18.52 -1.17
C ASP A 189 -7.62 17.57 -1.21
N SER A 190 -8.21 17.23 -0.06
CA SER A 190 -9.41 16.41 0.04
C SER A 190 -10.70 17.17 -0.26
N ASP A 191 -10.68 18.50 -0.23
CA ASP A 191 -11.85 19.32 -0.53
C ASP A 191 -12.13 19.30 -2.05
N GLU A 192 -13.05 18.46 -2.46
CA GLU A 192 -13.52 18.34 -3.85
C GLU A 192 -14.42 19.52 -4.28
N SER A 193 -14.99 20.26 -3.33
CA SER A 193 -15.86 21.39 -3.63
C SER A 193 -15.09 22.61 -4.18
N HIS A 194 -13.79 22.68 -3.87
CA HIS A 194 -12.89 23.73 -4.34
C HIS A 194 -11.58 23.15 -4.88
N PRO A 195 -11.61 22.42 -6.01
CA PRO A 195 -10.40 21.86 -6.58
C PRO A 195 -9.42 22.98 -6.91
N ARG A 196 -8.18 22.85 -6.44
CA ARG A 196 -7.13 23.87 -6.66
C ARG A 196 -6.89 24.17 -8.13
N ASP A 197 -7.12 23.18 -8.99
CA ASP A 197 -6.93 23.30 -10.45
C ASP A 197 -7.99 24.17 -11.12
N SER A 198 -9.13 24.43 -10.46
CA SER A 198 -10.16 25.37 -10.92
C SER A 198 -9.93 26.82 -10.50
N ARG A 199 -8.85 27.05 -9.71
CA ARG A 199 -8.53 28.41 -9.25
C ARG A 199 -7.98 29.22 -10.39
N ILE A 200 -8.70 30.28 -10.75
CA ILE A 200 -8.24 31.27 -11.75
C ILE A 200 -7.03 31.98 -11.19
N LEU A 201 -5.94 31.97 -11.94
CA LEU A 201 -4.73 32.71 -11.61
C LEU A 201 -4.84 34.14 -12.19
N PRO A 202 -5.15 35.18 -11.39
CA PRO A 202 -5.50 36.51 -11.89
C PRO A 202 -4.36 37.23 -12.61
N ASN A 203 -3.12 36.79 -12.39
CA ASN A 203 -1.92 37.41 -12.95
C ASN A 203 -1.38 36.65 -14.17
N TYR A 204 -2.11 35.65 -14.69
CA TYR A 204 -1.73 34.86 -15.86
C TYR A 204 -2.81 34.92 -16.92
N SER A 205 -2.40 34.99 -18.17
CA SER A 205 -3.24 35.03 -19.36
C SER A 205 -2.84 33.96 -20.37
N MET A 206 -3.58 33.82 -21.45
CA MET A 206 -3.23 32.92 -22.55
C MET A 206 -1.92 33.34 -23.27
N GLU A 207 -1.45 34.55 -23.03
CA GLU A 207 -0.19 35.07 -23.59
C GLU A 207 1.04 34.52 -22.85
N ASP A 208 0.86 34.11 -21.59
CA ASP A 208 1.91 33.51 -20.78
C ASP A 208 2.14 32.03 -21.11
N ILE A 209 1.28 31.45 -21.97
CA ILE A 209 1.44 30.06 -22.42
C ILE A 209 2.33 30.01 -23.66
N ASP A 210 3.39 29.24 -23.59
CA ASP A 210 4.21 28.94 -24.76
C ASP A 210 3.42 28.12 -25.78
N LYS A 211 2.98 28.77 -26.84
CA LYS A 211 2.16 28.17 -27.90
C LYS A 211 2.89 27.09 -28.70
N GLU A 212 4.22 27.21 -28.85
CA GLU A 212 5.01 26.21 -29.58
C GLU A 212 5.08 24.90 -28.81
N THR A 213 5.34 24.95 -27.52
CA THR A 213 5.28 23.78 -26.62
C THR A 213 3.90 23.16 -26.59
N LEU A 214 2.83 23.96 -26.57
CA LEU A 214 1.46 23.46 -26.57
C LEU A 214 1.12 22.74 -27.89
N ILE A 215 1.59 23.23 -29.03
CA ILE A 215 1.40 22.60 -30.35
C ILE A 215 2.16 21.28 -30.43
N GLN A 216 3.38 21.21 -29.91
CA GLN A 216 4.18 19.97 -29.85
C GLN A 216 3.56 18.91 -28.92
N TYR A 217 2.95 19.31 -27.82
CA TYR A 217 2.31 18.40 -26.87
C TYR A 217 1.04 17.72 -27.41
N ARG A 218 0.24 18.43 -28.21
CA ARG A 218 -1.00 17.90 -28.79
C ARG A 218 -0.84 16.60 -29.61
N PRO A 219 0.11 16.47 -30.54
CA PRO A 219 0.29 15.24 -31.31
C PRO A 219 0.64 14.03 -30.45
N VAL A 220 1.44 14.22 -29.39
CA VAL A 220 1.86 13.14 -28.48
C VAL A 220 0.68 12.58 -27.69
N SER A 221 -0.24 13.42 -27.24
CA SER A 221 -1.46 12.98 -26.56
C SER A 221 -2.38 12.15 -27.45
N TYR A 222 -2.47 12.46 -28.74
CA TYR A 222 -3.31 11.72 -29.69
C TYR A 222 -2.71 10.38 -30.10
N THR A 223 -1.39 10.24 -30.16
CA THR A 223 -0.73 8.98 -30.55
C THR A 223 -0.87 7.90 -29.47
N HIS A 224 -1.07 8.28 -28.22
CA HIS A 224 -1.33 7.31 -27.13
C HIS A 224 -2.79 6.84 -27.04
N LEU A 225 -3.73 7.49 -27.73
CA LEU A 225 -5.16 7.15 -27.70
C LEU A 225 -5.61 6.32 -28.91
N THR A 226 -4.79 6.14 -29.93
CA THR A 226 -5.10 5.25 -31.05
C THR A 226 -4.67 3.83 -30.73
N LEU A 227 -5.59 3.05 -30.17
CA LEU A 227 -5.49 1.58 -30.17
C LEU A 227 -5.45 1.10 -31.63
N PRO A 228 -4.56 0.19 -32.01
CA PRO A 228 -4.60 -0.42 -33.34
C PRO A 228 -5.89 -1.24 -33.45
N THR A 229 -6.78 -0.81 -34.31
CA THR A 229 -7.91 -1.61 -34.78
C THR A 229 -7.38 -2.62 -35.78
N THR A 230 -7.38 -3.88 -35.40
CA THR A 230 -7.35 -5.04 -36.33
C THR A 230 -8.59 -5.84 -36.13
#